data_b764e402598c0ac75d3650193c834cc0
#
_entry.id   b764e402598c0ac75d3650193c834cc0
#
_cell.length_a   1.000
_cell.length_b   1.000
_cell.length_c   1.000
_cell.angle_alpha   90.00
_cell.angle_beta   90.00
_cell.angle_gamma   90.00
#
_symmetry.space_group_name_H-M   'P 1'
#
loop_
_entity.id
_entity.type
_entity.pdbx_description
1 polymer ?
#
loop_
_entity_poly.entity_id
_entity_poly.type
_entity_poly.pdbx_seq_one_letter_code
_entity_poly.pdbx_strand_id
1 'polypeptide(L)'
;PTAIIVGTVSPEGRPSTRTVLLKGLHDGKFIFYTNYESRKGRQLAQNPYISLSFVWHELERQVHIEGTAAKVSPEESDEYFRKRPYKSRIGARISPQSQPIASRMQLIRAFVKEAARWLGKEVERPDNWGGYAVTPTRMEFWQGRPNRLHDRFLYTLKTDGKWEINRLSP
;
A
#
# COMPACT_ATOMS: atom_id res chain seq x y z
N PRO A 1 -12.66 6.59 1.47
CA PRO A 1 -11.51 7.50 1.30
C PRO A 1 -10.16 6.89 1.68
N THR A 2 -10.07 5.59 2.00
CA THR A 2 -8.81 4.90 2.34
C THR A 2 -8.12 4.24 1.15
N ALA A 3 -8.73 4.24 -0.03
CA ALA A 3 -8.11 3.72 -1.26
C ALA A 3 -6.99 4.67 -1.71
N ILE A 4 -5.80 4.11 -1.94
CA ILE A 4 -4.63 4.83 -2.44
C ILE A 4 -4.03 4.10 -3.64
N ILE A 5 -3.48 4.84 -4.59
CA ILE A 5 -2.71 4.27 -5.68
C ILE A 5 -1.26 4.20 -5.25
N VAL A 6 -0.68 3.01 -5.32
CA VAL A 6 0.73 2.75 -4.98
C VAL A 6 1.52 2.50 -6.24
N GLY A 7 2.55 3.29 -6.46
CA GLY A 7 3.56 3.13 -7.52
C GLY A 7 4.80 2.44 -6.99
N THR A 8 5.28 1.42 -7.69
CA THR A 8 6.54 0.71 -7.40
C THR A 8 7.31 0.48 -8.70
N VAL A 9 8.60 0.27 -8.62
CA VAL A 9 9.50 0.17 -9.78
C VAL A 9 10.21 -1.19 -9.76
N SER A 10 10.28 -1.84 -10.94
CA SER A 10 11.05 -3.08 -11.08
C SER A 10 12.56 -2.80 -11.12
N PRO A 11 13.43 -3.82 -10.99
CA PRO A 11 14.89 -3.65 -11.11
C PRO A 11 15.32 -3.02 -12.44
N GLU A 12 14.55 -3.26 -13.51
CA GLU A 12 14.79 -2.71 -14.85
C GLU A 12 14.25 -1.27 -15.01
N GLY A 13 13.84 -0.61 -13.92
CA GLY A 13 13.30 0.74 -13.93
C GLY A 13 11.87 0.88 -14.43
N ARG A 14 11.11 -0.22 -14.59
CA ARG A 14 9.73 -0.18 -15.12
C ARG A 14 8.74 0.10 -13.99
N PRO A 15 8.03 1.24 -14.01
CA PRO A 15 7.02 1.56 -13.02
C PRO A 15 5.76 0.70 -13.20
N SER A 16 5.05 0.48 -12.10
CA SER A 16 3.73 -0.14 -12.11
C SER A 16 2.90 0.36 -10.94
N THR A 17 1.59 0.52 -11.15
CA THR A 17 0.66 1.02 -10.16
C THR A 17 -0.45 0.03 -9.84
N ARG A 18 -1.05 0.14 -8.68
CA ARG A 18 -2.26 -0.57 -8.24
C ARG A 18 -2.89 0.15 -7.05
N THR A 19 -4.18 -0.09 -6.85
CA THR A 19 -4.87 0.38 -5.66
C THR A 19 -4.60 -0.55 -4.49
N VAL A 20 -4.34 0.02 -3.32
CA VAL A 20 -4.35 -0.64 -2.01
C VAL A 20 -5.18 0.19 -1.03
N LEU A 21 -5.41 -0.34 0.18
CA LEU A 21 -6.09 0.42 1.24
C LEU A 21 -5.07 0.91 2.26
N LEU A 22 -5.03 2.21 2.49
CA LEU A 22 -4.33 2.78 3.64
C LEU A 22 -4.99 2.27 4.93
N LYS A 23 -4.19 1.86 5.90
CA LYS A 23 -4.68 1.27 7.16
C LYS A 23 -4.32 2.08 8.39
N GLY A 24 -3.42 3.02 8.26
CA GLY A 24 -3.05 3.92 9.33
C GLY A 24 -2.02 4.95 8.90
N LEU A 25 -1.88 5.96 9.76
CA LEU A 25 -0.77 6.89 9.77
C LEU A 25 -0.20 6.85 11.19
N HIS A 26 0.99 6.27 11.34
CA HIS A 26 1.66 6.11 12.62
C HIS A 26 3.06 6.71 12.53
N ASP A 27 3.39 7.60 13.46
CA ASP A 27 4.69 8.31 13.52
C ASP A 27 5.08 8.94 12.18
N GLY A 28 4.10 9.55 11.51
CA GLY A 28 4.30 10.17 10.19
C GLY A 28 4.48 9.19 9.02
N LYS A 29 4.32 7.90 9.24
CA LYS A 29 4.45 6.85 8.21
C LYS A 29 3.09 6.32 7.76
N PHE A 30 2.93 6.10 6.47
CA PHE A 30 1.71 5.58 5.86
C PHE A 30 1.75 4.05 5.83
N ILE A 31 0.76 3.40 6.47
CA ILE A 31 0.74 1.94 6.64
C ILE A 31 -0.26 1.28 5.68
N PHE A 32 0.20 0.27 4.94
CA PHE A 32 -0.67 -0.63 4.18
C PHE A 32 -0.20 -2.08 4.29
N TYR A 33 -1.11 -3.03 4.08
CA TYR A 33 -0.81 -4.47 4.19
C TYR A 33 -1.01 -5.17 2.85
N THR A 34 -0.13 -6.13 2.56
CA THR A 34 -0.15 -6.86 1.28
C THR A 34 0.55 -8.21 1.38
N ASN A 35 0.45 -9.02 0.32
CA ASN A 35 1.29 -10.19 0.14
C ASN A 35 2.69 -9.74 -0.34
N TYR A 36 3.75 -10.14 0.35
CA TYR A 36 5.14 -9.81 0.06
C TYR A 36 5.65 -10.44 -1.26
N GLU A 37 5.06 -11.58 -1.66
CA GLU A 37 5.36 -12.24 -2.93
C GLU A 37 4.56 -11.70 -4.12
N SER A 38 3.68 -10.72 -3.89
CA SER A 38 3.01 -10.01 -4.99
C SER A 38 4.00 -9.22 -5.84
N ARG A 39 3.61 -8.79 -7.05
CA ARG A 39 4.46 -7.96 -7.91
C ARG A 39 5.03 -6.75 -7.17
N LYS A 40 4.19 -6.02 -6.41
CA LYS A 40 4.64 -4.88 -5.60
C LYS A 40 5.58 -5.29 -4.47
N GLY A 41 5.28 -6.39 -3.78
CA GLY A 41 6.12 -6.88 -2.68
C GLY A 41 7.53 -7.27 -3.17
N ARG A 42 7.62 -8.00 -4.29
CA ARG A 42 8.91 -8.32 -4.91
C ARG A 42 9.68 -7.08 -5.38
N GLN A 43 8.98 -6.09 -5.96
CA GLN A 43 9.60 -4.83 -6.36
C GLN A 43 10.13 -4.07 -5.15
N LEU A 44 9.36 -3.94 -4.07
CA LEU A 44 9.77 -3.26 -2.84
C LEU A 44 10.92 -3.97 -2.09
N ALA A 45 11.04 -5.28 -2.23
CA ALA A 45 12.16 -6.02 -1.67
C ALA A 45 13.50 -5.69 -2.36
N GLN A 46 13.47 -5.25 -3.61
CA GLN A 46 14.64 -4.92 -4.41
C GLN A 46 14.88 -3.41 -4.52
N ASN A 47 13.81 -2.62 -4.54
CA ASN A 47 13.85 -1.18 -4.61
C ASN A 47 12.80 -0.60 -3.64
N PRO A 48 13.23 -0.02 -2.50
CA PRO A 48 12.31 0.47 -1.48
C PRO A 48 11.59 1.78 -1.86
N TYR A 49 11.96 2.43 -2.95
CA TYR A 49 11.30 3.66 -3.37
C TYR A 49 9.87 3.40 -3.83
N ILE A 50 8.97 4.25 -3.36
CA ILE A 50 7.53 4.09 -3.53
C ILE A 50 6.87 5.47 -3.71
N SER A 51 5.80 5.49 -4.49
CA SER A 51 4.90 6.64 -4.53
C SER A 51 3.49 6.24 -4.10
N LEU A 52 2.82 7.15 -3.40
CA LEU A 52 1.42 7.03 -3.02
C LEU A 52 0.65 8.21 -3.64
N SER A 53 -0.55 7.94 -4.18
CA SER A 53 -1.43 8.99 -4.68
C SER A 53 -2.82 8.83 -4.10
N PHE A 54 -3.32 9.93 -3.54
CA PHE A 54 -4.71 10.10 -3.13
C PHE A 54 -5.39 11.02 -4.12
N VAL A 55 -6.58 10.64 -4.58
CA VAL A 55 -7.37 11.44 -5.52
C VAL A 55 -8.81 11.51 -5.03
N TRP A 56 -9.30 12.72 -4.82
CA TRP A 56 -10.69 13.01 -4.46
C TRP A 56 -11.31 13.89 -5.54
N HIS A 57 -11.97 13.26 -6.52
CA HIS A 57 -12.51 13.93 -7.69
C HIS A 57 -13.53 15.02 -7.33
N GLU A 58 -14.46 14.72 -6.43
CA GLU A 58 -15.52 15.67 -6.03
C GLU A 58 -14.96 16.91 -5.31
N LEU A 59 -13.76 16.79 -4.73
CA LEU A 59 -13.08 17.89 -4.05
C LEU A 59 -12.05 18.59 -4.95
N GLU A 60 -11.81 18.05 -6.15
CA GLU A 60 -10.71 18.47 -7.02
C GLU A 60 -9.37 18.54 -6.27
N ARG A 61 -9.09 17.48 -5.45
CA ARG A 61 -7.88 17.39 -4.61
C ARG A 61 -7.08 16.18 -4.91
N GLN A 62 -5.75 16.36 -4.85
CA GLN A 62 -4.79 15.26 -4.93
C GLN A 62 -3.70 15.46 -3.88
N VAL A 63 -3.19 14.34 -3.36
CA VAL A 63 -1.97 14.31 -2.57
C VAL A 63 -1.06 13.26 -3.15
N HIS A 64 0.15 13.66 -3.53
CA HIS A 64 1.18 12.76 -3.99
C HIS A 64 2.30 12.69 -2.96
N ILE A 65 2.76 11.48 -2.66
CA ILE A 65 3.78 11.21 -1.66
C ILE A 65 4.85 10.35 -2.31
N GLU A 66 6.10 10.75 -2.15
CA GLU A 66 7.27 9.96 -2.50
C GLU A 66 8.05 9.64 -1.23
N GLY A 67 8.60 8.44 -1.16
CA GLY A 67 9.34 8.01 0.02
C GLY A 67 9.90 6.61 -0.11
N THR A 68 10.22 6.02 1.03
CA THR A 68 10.73 4.65 1.11
C THR A 68 9.82 3.77 1.94
N ALA A 69 9.64 2.52 1.51
CA ALA A 69 8.85 1.52 2.19
C ALA A 69 9.76 0.54 2.94
N ALA A 70 9.45 0.28 4.19
CA ALA A 70 10.03 -0.80 4.98
C ALA A 70 8.93 -1.72 5.52
N LYS A 71 9.22 -3.00 5.71
CA LYS A 71 8.28 -3.89 6.38
C LYS A 71 8.06 -3.43 7.82
N VAL A 72 6.82 -3.46 8.30
CA VAL A 72 6.54 -3.32 9.74
C VAL A 72 6.95 -4.59 10.48
N SER A 73 6.96 -4.56 11.80
CA SER A 73 7.33 -5.73 12.58
C SER A 73 6.39 -6.93 12.36
N PRO A 74 6.84 -8.15 12.57
CA PRO A 74 5.97 -9.33 12.54
C PRO A 74 4.79 -9.19 13.50
N GLU A 75 5.03 -8.67 14.70
CA GLU A 75 4.04 -8.50 15.77
C GLU A 75 2.93 -7.53 15.35
N GLU A 76 3.29 -6.39 14.71
CA GLU A 76 2.33 -5.43 14.17
C GLU A 76 1.51 -6.06 13.02
N SER A 77 2.16 -6.85 12.18
CA SER A 77 1.49 -7.58 11.11
C SER A 77 0.52 -8.63 11.65
N ASP A 78 0.90 -9.36 12.72
CA ASP A 78 0.07 -10.37 13.39
C ASP A 78 -1.14 -9.72 14.06
N GLU A 79 -0.93 -8.61 14.78
CA GLU A 79 -2.00 -7.86 15.43
C GLU A 79 -3.04 -7.37 14.42
N TYR A 80 -2.58 -6.77 13.31
CA TYR A 80 -3.48 -6.32 12.27
C TYR A 80 -4.17 -7.51 11.57
N PHE A 81 -3.47 -8.62 11.32
CA PHE A 81 -4.04 -9.80 10.67
C PHE A 81 -5.19 -10.39 11.49
N ARG A 82 -5.05 -10.47 12.82
CA ARG A 82 -6.11 -10.95 13.73
C ARG A 82 -7.38 -10.10 13.67
N LYS A 83 -7.26 -8.78 13.50
CA LYS A 83 -8.39 -7.84 13.39
C LYS A 83 -9.16 -7.97 12.06
N ARG A 84 -8.62 -8.68 11.07
CA ARG A 84 -9.28 -8.85 9.77
C ARG A 84 -10.46 -9.85 9.86
N PRO A 85 -11.52 -9.63 9.05
CA PRO A 85 -12.61 -10.61 8.95
C PRO A 85 -12.08 -12.01 8.58
N TYR A 86 -12.67 -13.06 9.16
CA TYR A 86 -12.27 -14.46 8.94
C TYR A 86 -12.04 -14.80 7.46
N LYS A 87 -13.04 -14.49 6.59
CA LYS A 87 -12.94 -14.76 5.15
C LYS A 87 -11.76 -14.04 4.48
N SER A 88 -11.41 -12.84 4.95
CA SER A 88 -10.26 -12.09 4.44
C SER A 88 -8.93 -12.69 4.89
N ARG A 89 -8.88 -13.29 6.09
CA ARG A 89 -7.71 -14.04 6.58
C ARG A 89 -7.48 -15.30 5.75
N ILE A 90 -8.54 -16.09 5.51
CA ILE A 90 -8.48 -17.27 4.63
C ILE A 90 -8.03 -16.88 3.22
N GLY A 91 -8.63 -15.83 2.64
CA GLY A 91 -8.25 -15.34 1.30
C GLY A 91 -6.77 -14.95 1.19
N ALA A 92 -6.19 -14.36 2.25
CA ALA A 92 -4.77 -14.01 2.25
C ALA A 92 -3.84 -15.24 2.22
N ARG A 93 -4.25 -16.33 2.86
CA ARG A 93 -3.48 -17.59 2.92
C ARG A 93 -3.44 -18.34 1.59
N ILE A 94 -4.53 -18.25 0.81
CA ILE A 94 -4.66 -19.07 -0.42
C ILE A 94 -4.29 -18.32 -1.70
N SER A 95 -4.07 -17.01 -1.64
CA SER A 95 -3.89 -16.19 -2.83
C SER A 95 -2.41 -16.14 -3.26
N PRO A 96 -2.02 -16.74 -4.40
CA PRO A 96 -0.73 -16.48 -5.03
C PRO A 96 -0.78 -15.11 -5.74
N GLN A 97 -0.84 -14.04 -4.96
CA GLN A 97 -1.15 -12.69 -5.46
C GLN A 97 -0.23 -12.26 -6.60
N SER A 98 -0.82 -11.76 -7.68
CA SER A 98 -0.14 -11.32 -8.91
C SER A 98 0.46 -12.45 -9.75
N GLN A 99 0.10 -13.71 -9.50
CA GLN A 99 0.51 -14.84 -10.33
C GLN A 99 -0.65 -15.32 -11.21
N PRO A 100 -0.38 -15.86 -12.40
CA PRO A 100 -1.40 -16.53 -13.21
C PRO A 100 -2.00 -17.72 -12.48
N ILE A 101 -3.29 -17.92 -12.64
CA ILE A 101 -4.03 -19.08 -12.13
C ILE A 101 -4.86 -19.69 -13.26
N ALA A 102 -5.10 -21.00 -13.22
CA ALA A 102 -5.82 -21.68 -14.27
C ALA A 102 -7.31 -21.26 -14.34
N SER A 103 -7.94 -20.98 -13.18
CA SER A 103 -9.34 -20.57 -13.15
C SER A 103 -9.76 -19.98 -11.79
N ARG A 104 -10.84 -19.22 -11.79
CA ARG A 104 -11.49 -18.78 -10.53
C ARG A 104 -11.92 -19.96 -9.66
N MET A 105 -12.31 -21.09 -10.26
CA MET A 105 -12.74 -22.29 -9.54
C MET A 105 -11.59 -22.88 -8.70
N GLN A 106 -10.34 -22.79 -9.17
CA GLN A 106 -9.18 -23.17 -8.39
C GLN A 106 -9.09 -22.40 -7.07
N LEU A 107 -9.29 -21.06 -7.10
CA LEU A 107 -9.31 -20.23 -5.88
C LEU A 107 -10.47 -20.60 -4.96
N ILE A 108 -11.65 -20.86 -5.51
CA ILE A 108 -12.84 -21.24 -4.72
C ILE A 108 -12.56 -22.57 -3.98
N ARG A 109 -12.04 -23.57 -4.68
CA ARG A 109 -11.69 -24.86 -4.08
C ARG A 109 -10.63 -24.71 -2.99
N ALA A 110 -9.57 -23.94 -3.25
CA ALA A 110 -8.54 -23.64 -2.26
C ALA A 110 -9.13 -22.92 -1.03
N PHE A 111 -10.04 -21.96 -1.25
CA PHE A 111 -10.71 -21.23 -0.17
C PHE A 111 -11.55 -22.17 0.72
N VAL A 112 -12.37 -23.02 0.12
CA VAL A 112 -13.22 -23.99 0.88
C VAL A 112 -12.34 -24.93 1.69
N LYS A 113 -11.29 -25.50 1.07
CA LYS A 113 -10.33 -26.39 1.76
C LYS A 113 -9.66 -25.72 2.94
N GLU A 114 -9.15 -24.50 2.74
CA GLU A 114 -8.45 -23.77 3.79
C GLU A 114 -9.41 -23.30 4.90
N ALA A 115 -10.63 -22.88 4.54
CA ALA A 115 -11.65 -22.52 5.52
C ALA A 115 -12.05 -23.71 6.41
N ALA A 116 -12.19 -24.92 5.83
CA ALA A 116 -12.46 -26.14 6.60
C ALA A 116 -11.31 -26.48 7.56
N ARG A 117 -10.04 -26.30 7.13
CA ARG A 117 -8.84 -26.53 7.96
C ARG A 117 -8.81 -25.66 9.21
N TRP A 118 -9.29 -24.41 9.10
CA TRP A 118 -9.27 -23.41 10.17
C TRP A 118 -10.62 -23.24 10.88
N LEU A 119 -11.59 -24.13 10.62
CA LEU A 119 -12.88 -24.09 11.30
C LEU A 119 -12.69 -24.29 12.81
N GLY A 120 -13.21 -23.34 13.60
CA GLY A 120 -13.09 -23.37 15.06
C GLY A 120 -11.69 -23.05 15.60
N LYS A 121 -10.74 -22.65 14.73
CA LYS A 121 -9.38 -22.28 15.12
C LYS A 121 -9.07 -20.84 14.77
N GLU A 122 -8.10 -20.25 15.46
CA GLU A 122 -7.55 -18.96 15.07
C GLU A 122 -6.74 -19.11 13.78
N VAL A 123 -7.05 -18.25 12.78
CA VAL A 123 -6.35 -18.27 11.49
C VAL A 123 -5.05 -17.50 11.64
N GLU A 124 -3.93 -18.19 11.58
CA GLU A 124 -2.59 -17.62 11.65
C GLU A 124 -2.22 -16.85 10.37
N ARG A 125 -1.45 -15.78 10.52
CA ARG A 125 -0.93 -15.02 9.40
C ARG A 125 0.10 -15.86 8.62
N PRO A 126 0.04 -15.93 7.28
CA PRO A 126 1.10 -16.54 6.51
C PRO A 126 2.34 -15.64 6.45
N ASP A 127 3.54 -16.21 6.41
CA ASP A 127 4.82 -15.47 6.43
C ASP A 127 4.97 -14.50 5.26
N ASN A 128 4.37 -14.83 4.13
CA ASN A 128 4.39 -13.99 2.94
C ASN A 128 3.37 -12.84 2.94
N TRP A 129 2.75 -12.54 4.07
CA TRP A 129 1.79 -11.45 4.20
C TRP A 129 2.11 -10.55 5.39
N GLY A 130 2.03 -9.23 5.21
CA GLY A 130 2.23 -8.28 6.30
C GLY A 130 2.18 -6.84 5.80
N GLY A 131 2.61 -5.93 6.68
CA GLY A 131 2.55 -4.49 6.47
C GLY A 131 3.82 -3.91 5.88
N TYR A 132 3.64 -2.78 5.20
CA TYR A 132 4.68 -1.82 4.86
C TYR A 132 4.37 -0.48 5.51
N ALA A 133 5.40 0.14 6.10
CA ALA A 133 5.41 1.52 6.55
C ALA A 133 6.17 2.36 5.52
N VAL A 134 5.51 3.38 4.99
CA VAL A 134 6.11 4.32 4.03
C VAL A 134 6.51 5.58 4.75
N THR A 135 7.82 5.84 4.79
CA THR A 135 8.40 7.09 5.31
C THR A 135 8.44 8.11 4.17
N PRO A 136 7.68 9.20 4.26
CA PRO A 136 7.66 10.22 3.22
C PRO A 136 8.94 11.05 3.23
N THR A 137 9.45 11.38 2.03
CA THR A 137 10.53 12.33 1.83
C THR A 137 10.09 13.55 1.03
N ARG A 138 8.99 13.40 0.29
CA ARG A 138 8.38 14.45 -0.52
C ARG A 138 6.87 14.30 -0.53
N MET A 139 6.13 15.41 -0.38
CA MET A 139 4.67 15.41 -0.44
C MET A 139 4.20 16.62 -1.24
N GLU A 140 3.34 16.40 -2.23
CA GLU A 140 2.69 17.48 -2.96
C GLU A 140 1.19 17.47 -2.66
N PHE A 141 0.68 18.63 -2.28
CA PHE A 141 -0.74 18.91 -2.10
C PHE A 141 -1.22 19.75 -3.27
N TRP A 142 -2.20 19.24 -4.00
CA TRP A 142 -2.79 19.89 -5.17
C TRP A 142 -4.27 20.16 -4.95
N GLN A 143 -4.71 21.38 -5.30
CA GLN A 143 -6.11 21.79 -5.29
C GLN A 143 -6.48 22.39 -6.65
N GLY A 144 -7.55 21.86 -7.26
CA GLY A 144 -8.13 22.39 -8.48
C GLY A 144 -8.63 23.82 -8.29
N ARG A 145 -8.39 24.68 -9.34
CA ARG A 145 -8.87 26.05 -9.40
C ARG A 145 -9.25 26.41 -10.83
N PRO A 146 -10.16 27.38 -11.03
CA PRO A 146 -10.52 27.88 -12.36
C PRO A 146 -9.30 28.36 -13.15
N ASN A 147 -9.41 28.35 -14.48
CA ASN A 147 -8.40 28.87 -15.40
C ASN A 147 -7.02 28.19 -15.29
N ARG A 148 -6.97 26.93 -14.78
CA ARG A 148 -5.73 26.18 -14.54
C ARG A 148 -4.78 26.81 -13.52
N LEU A 149 -5.22 27.80 -12.72
CA LEU A 149 -4.41 28.45 -11.68
C LEU A 149 -4.45 27.62 -10.38
N HIS A 150 -4.07 26.35 -10.48
CA HIS A 150 -4.16 25.41 -9.38
C HIS A 150 -3.22 25.77 -8.22
N ASP A 151 -3.66 25.51 -6.99
CA ASP A 151 -2.76 25.58 -5.84
C ASP A 151 -1.95 24.30 -5.73
N ARG A 152 -0.63 24.44 -5.68
CA ARG A 152 0.30 23.34 -5.53
C ARG A 152 1.33 23.69 -4.45
N PHE A 153 1.37 22.88 -3.39
CA PHE A 153 2.35 23.02 -2.31
C PHE A 153 3.20 21.77 -2.22
N LEU A 154 4.50 21.96 -2.38
CA LEU A 154 5.48 20.89 -2.27
C LEU A 154 6.20 20.96 -0.92
N TYR A 155 6.16 19.88 -0.19
CA TYR A 155 6.91 19.63 1.03
C TYR A 155 8.08 18.73 0.71
N THR A 156 9.30 19.14 1.02
CA THR A 156 10.53 18.36 0.84
C THR A 156 11.22 18.21 2.18
N LEU A 157 11.47 16.96 2.60
CA LEU A 157 12.20 16.66 3.83
C LEU A 157 13.69 16.95 3.62
N LYS A 158 14.26 17.83 4.44
CA LYS A 158 15.68 18.18 4.41
C LYS A 158 16.50 17.23 5.28
N THR A 159 17.81 17.25 5.11
CA THR A 159 18.75 16.43 5.86
C THR A 159 18.78 16.76 7.37
N ASP A 160 18.34 17.95 7.76
CA ASP A 160 18.17 18.36 9.16
C ASP A 160 16.84 17.91 9.79
N GLY A 161 16.04 17.12 9.05
CA GLY A 161 14.74 16.62 9.50
C GLY A 161 13.57 17.61 9.38
N LYS A 162 13.80 18.81 8.88
CA LYS A 162 12.75 19.83 8.69
C LYS A 162 12.12 19.72 7.31
N TRP A 163 10.85 20.11 7.23
CA TRP A 163 10.14 20.23 5.97
C TRP A 163 10.28 21.64 5.39
N GLU A 164 10.81 21.71 4.18
CA GLU A 164 10.78 22.92 3.37
C GLU A 164 9.49 22.92 2.55
N ILE A 165 8.81 24.07 2.50
CA ILE A 165 7.53 24.23 1.81
C ILE A 165 7.70 25.22 0.68
N ASN A 166 7.38 24.80 -0.55
CA ASN A 166 7.44 25.62 -1.74
C ASN A 166 6.09 25.60 -2.47
N ARG A 167 5.69 26.73 -3.03
CA ARG A 167 4.58 26.78 -3.99
C ARG A 167 5.13 26.44 -5.37
N LEU A 168 4.46 25.51 -6.07
CA LEU A 168 4.78 25.17 -7.45
C LEU A 168 3.88 25.93 -8.43
N SER A 169 4.41 26.21 -9.61
CA SER A 169 3.58 26.65 -10.75
C SER A 169 2.62 25.54 -11.16
N PRO A 170 1.38 25.86 -11.52
CA PRO A 170 0.39 24.90 -11.99
C PRO A 170 0.75 24.27 -13.33
#